data_0834c920c51d85699eef002b05d16bc0
#
_entry.id   0834c920c51d85699eef002b05d16bc0
#
_cell.length_a   1.000
_cell.length_b   1.000
_cell.length_c   1.000
_cell.angle_alpha   90.00
_cell.angle_beta   90.00
_cell.angle_gamma   90.00
#
_symmetry.space_group_name_H-M   'P 1'
#
loop_
_entity.id
_entity.type
_entity.pdbx_description
1 polymer ?
#
loop_
_entity_poly.entity_id
_entity_poly.type
_entity_poly.pdbx_seq_one_letter_code
_entity_poly.pdbx_strand_id
1 'polypeptide(L)'
;LPFGGEPSATDYGRMIADAALLLCVATIGIIWRLHETSSVPLSLALYSSVFYALSLFSKKPWRAALLLGAALSLSFLNQGLWVALSLSLSTLCAFALCASLRTYAKHLVVSFSIALLIALCWIIPAQNYTYWWQQWQLWHLDQITWPQYKSLLSSARDLLWFLWPTWPLVIVALWQWRAWLRFPHIAIPFSLALGPLLLLSFYQKAFEPEYSLLVVPFAVLAAFALPTLRRGAINSFDWFAVMCFSLIAATIWLGWIAQHTSWPPKIAHSIHRQTQGFDTTIAWPAL
;
A
#
# COMPACT_ATOMS: atom_id res chain seq x y z
N LEU A 1 -18.14 20.57 -13.23
CA LEU A 1 -17.70 21.98 -13.29
C LEU A 1 -18.89 22.87 -12.92
N PRO A 2 -18.70 24.00 -12.17
CA PRO A 2 -19.79 24.89 -11.75
C PRO A 2 -20.58 25.50 -12.91
N PHE A 3 -20.04 25.51 -14.13
CA PHE A 3 -20.65 26.10 -15.32
C PHE A 3 -21.03 25.10 -16.41
N GLY A 4 -21.08 23.82 -16.09
CA GLY A 4 -21.42 22.77 -17.06
C GLY A 4 -20.28 22.52 -18.07
N GLY A 5 -19.92 21.31 -18.26
CA GLY A 5 -18.87 20.84 -19.17
C GLY A 5 -18.25 19.57 -18.61
N GLU A 6 -18.02 18.58 -19.45
CA GLU A 6 -17.28 17.39 -19.06
C GLU A 6 -15.80 17.75 -18.89
N PRO A 7 -15.11 17.27 -17.82
CA PRO A 7 -13.68 17.47 -17.66
C PRO A 7 -12.95 16.78 -18.82
N SER A 8 -11.82 17.34 -19.25
CA SER A 8 -10.98 16.65 -20.22
C SER A 8 -10.52 15.31 -19.66
N ALA A 9 -10.26 14.32 -20.50
CA ALA A 9 -9.76 13.01 -20.07
C ALA A 9 -8.47 13.13 -19.25
N THR A 10 -7.65 14.14 -19.55
CA THR A 10 -6.41 14.42 -18.82
C THR A 10 -6.69 14.96 -17.41
N ASP A 11 -7.64 15.89 -17.27
CA ASP A 11 -7.98 16.48 -15.98
C ASP A 11 -8.69 15.47 -15.07
N TYR A 12 -9.56 14.62 -15.66
CA TYR A 12 -10.15 13.51 -14.95
C TYR A 12 -9.07 12.52 -14.43
N GLY A 13 -8.11 12.18 -15.30
CA GLY A 13 -6.99 11.30 -14.92
C GLY A 13 -6.13 11.90 -13.79
N ARG A 14 -5.87 13.21 -13.81
CA ARG A 14 -5.15 13.92 -12.75
C ARG A 14 -5.95 13.89 -11.44
N MET A 15 -7.23 14.19 -11.48
CA MET A 15 -8.11 14.14 -10.31
C MET A 15 -8.10 12.75 -9.65
N ILE A 16 -8.18 11.68 -10.42
CA ILE A 16 -8.09 10.31 -9.88
C ILE A 16 -6.70 10.03 -9.29
N ALA A 17 -5.62 10.50 -9.93
CA ALA A 17 -4.27 10.32 -9.44
C ALA A 17 -4.04 11.07 -8.11
N ASP A 18 -4.48 12.31 -8.01
CA ASP A 18 -4.39 13.11 -6.79
C ASP A 18 -5.22 12.48 -5.66
N ALA A 19 -6.43 12.03 -5.98
CA ALA A 19 -7.28 11.31 -5.02
C ALA A 19 -6.63 10.01 -4.54
N ALA A 20 -6.01 9.23 -5.43
CA ALA A 20 -5.30 8.00 -5.07
C ALA A 20 -4.10 8.30 -4.17
N LEU A 21 -3.33 9.35 -4.45
CA LEU A 21 -2.21 9.77 -3.61
C LEU A 21 -2.69 10.18 -2.22
N LEU A 22 -3.73 11.00 -2.13
CA LEU A 22 -4.30 11.43 -0.85
C LEU A 22 -4.85 10.26 -0.05
N LEU A 23 -5.55 9.32 -0.68
CA LEU A 23 -6.04 8.11 -0.03
C LEU A 23 -4.91 7.19 0.42
N CYS A 24 -3.83 7.10 -0.34
CA CYS A 24 -2.64 6.36 0.05
C CYS A 24 -2.06 6.96 1.34
N VAL A 25 -1.84 8.28 1.38
CA VAL A 25 -1.31 8.97 2.57
C VAL A 25 -2.29 8.91 3.75
N ALA A 26 -3.60 8.97 3.50
CA ALA A 26 -4.63 8.90 4.53
C ALA A 26 -4.84 7.49 5.10
N THR A 27 -4.21 6.46 4.55
CA THR A 27 -4.34 5.09 5.06
C THR A 27 -3.67 4.96 6.42
N ILE A 28 -4.46 4.65 7.46
CA ILE A 28 -4.00 4.69 8.86
C ILE A 28 -2.76 3.83 9.08
N GLY A 29 -2.73 2.63 8.50
CA GLY A 29 -1.65 1.67 8.73
C GLY A 29 -0.27 2.13 8.30
N ILE A 30 -0.16 3.05 7.32
CA ILE A 30 1.14 3.54 6.87
C ILE A 30 1.58 4.83 7.56
N ILE A 31 0.67 5.63 8.13
CA ILE A 31 1.00 6.90 8.78
C ILE A 31 2.06 6.71 9.86
N TRP A 32 1.89 5.67 10.67
CA TRP A 32 2.83 5.34 11.76
C TRP A 32 4.17 4.80 11.25
N ARG A 33 4.15 4.03 10.14
CA ARG A 33 5.33 3.30 9.64
C ARG A 33 6.22 4.07 8.69
N LEU A 34 5.72 5.14 8.08
CA LEU A 34 6.49 5.89 7.08
C LEU A 34 7.67 6.66 7.66
N HIS A 35 7.65 7.02 8.94
CA HIS A 35 8.74 7.73 9.60
C HIS A 35 9.68 6.81 10.40
N GLU A 36 9.39 5.52 10.45
CA GLU A 36 10.29 4.55 11.05
C GLU A 36 11.32 4.04 10.02
N THR A 37 12.51 3.71 10.49
CA THR A 37 13.52 3.01 9.67
C THR A 37 13.09 1.55 9.49
N SER A 38 12.33 1.29 8.45
CA SER A 38 11.76 -0.03 8.14
C SER A 38 11.76 -0.31 6.64
N SER A 39 11.36 -1.52 6.24
CA SER A 39 11.22 -1.91 4.84
C SER A 39 9.99 -1.29 4.16
N VAL A 40 9.03 -0.73 4.93
CA VAL A 40 7.73 -0.27 4.42
C VAL A 40 7.84 0.87 3.40
N PRO A 41 8.62 1.94 3.63
CA PRO A 41 8.75 3.02 2.64
C PRO A 41 9.29 2.53 1.28
N LEU A 42 10.30 1.66 1.31
CA LEU A 42 10.86 1.07 0.09
C LEU A 42 9.85 0.16 -0.59
N SER A 43 9.11 -0.64 0.18
CA SER A 43 8.05 -1.51 -0.34
C SER A 43 6.99 -0.72 -1.08
N LEU A 44 6.48 0.37 -0.50
CA LEU A 44 5.49 1.25 -1.15
C LEU A 44 6.02 1.83 -2.46
N ALA A 45 7.28 2.25 -2.50
CA ALA A 45 7.92 2.76 -3.71
C ALA A 45 8.02 1.67 -4.79
N LEU A 46 8.38 0.45 -4.43
CA LEU A 46 8.48 -0.68 -5.35
C LEU A 46 7.12 -1.11 -5.89
N TYR A 47 6.08 -1.15 -5.04
CA TYR A 47 4.71 -1.49 -5.48
C TYR A 47 4.12 -0.43 -6.37
N SER A 48 4.37 0.84 -6.06
CA SER A 48 4.02 1.97 -6.94
C SER A 48 4.73 1.84 -8.28
N SER A 49 5.99 1.40 -8.28
CA SER A 49 6.77 1.16 -9.50
C SER A 49 6.21 -0.01 -10.33
N VAL A 50 5.76 -1.09 -9.70
CA VAL A 50 5.06 -2.20 -10.38
C VAL A 50 3.76 -1.70 -11.01
N PHE A 51 2.94 -0.95 -10.27
CA PHE A 51 1.70 -0.36 -10.78
C PHE A 51 1.97 0.57 -11.97
N TYR A 52 2.95 1.45 -11.85
CA TYR A 52 3.34 2.38 -12.90
C TYR A 52 3.87 1.64 -14.14
N ALA A 53 4.71 0.61 -13.94
CA ALA A 53 5.22 -0.21 -15.03
C ALA A 53 4.08 -0.88 -15.82
N LEU A 54 3.10 -1.49 -15.13
CA LEU A 54 1.93 -2.10 -15.76
C LEU A 54 1.12 -1.08 -16.58
N SER A 55 0.97 0.14 -16.07
CA SER A 55 0.28 1.22 -16.76
C SER A 55 1.09 1.75 -17.97
N LEU A 56 2.40 1.61 -17.95
CA LEU A 56 3.32 2.12 -18.97
C LEU A 56 3.42 1.21 -20.20
N PHE A 57 3.04 -0.07 -20.11
CA PHE A 57 3.19 -1.03 -21.22
C PHE A 57 2.56 -0.55 -22.53
N SER A 58 1.41 0.10 -22.45
CA SER A 58 0.71 0.62 -23.65
C SER A 58 1.43 1.77 -24.34
N LYS A 59 2.30 2.50 -23.64
CA LYS A 59 3.00 3.69 -24.18
C LYS A 59 4.48 3.42 -24.47
N LYS A 60 5.18 2.75 -23.57
CA LYS A 60 6.65 2.53 -23.63
C LYS A 60 6.99 1.12 -23.15
N PRO A 61 6.73 0.06 -23.93
CA PRO A 61 6.79 -1.33 -23.47
C PRO A 61 8.17 -1.77 -22.98
N TRP A 62 9.27 -1.34 -23.62
CA TRP A 62 10.62 -1.67 -23.18
C TRP A 62 10.98 -1.04 -21.83
N ARG A 63 10.61 0.24 -21.62
CA ARG A 63 10.84 0.90 -20.34
C ARG A 63 9.98 0.26 -19.24
N ALA A 64 8.75 -0.10 -19.57
CA ALA A 64 7.86 -0.82 -18.67
C ALA A 64 8.47 -2.17 -18.27
N ALA A 65 9.02 -2.93 -19.21
CA ALA A 65 9.64 -4.22 -18.95
C ALA A 65 10.87 -4.10 -18.03
N LEU A 66 11.75 -3.13 -18.28
CA LEU A 66 12.92 -2.88 -17.43
C LEU A 66 12.50 -2.47 -16.01
N LEU A 67 11.57 -1.54 -15.90
CA LEU A 67 11.08 -1.06 -14.60
C LEU A 67 10.38 -2.17 -13.81
N LEU A 68 9.54 -2.96 -14.47
CA LEU A 68 8.84 -4.09 -13.83
C LEU A 68 9.84 -5.14 -13.34
N GLY A 69 10.81 -5.53 -14.18
CA GLY A 69 11.84 -6.50 -13.82
C GLY A 69 12.68 -6.01 -12.62
N ALA A 70 13.11 -4.75 -12.64
CA ALA A 70 13.83 -4.14 -11.52
C ALA A 70 12.98 -4.07 -10.25
N ALA A 71 11.71 -3.66 -10.35
CA ALA A 71 10.83 -3.56 -9.18
C ALA A 71 10.54 -4.93 -8.55
N LEU A 72 10.34 -5.97 -9.35
CA LEU A 72 10.13 -7.35 -8.86
C LEU A 72 11.38 -7.88 -8.16
N SER A 73 12.56 -7.70 -8.75
CA SER A 73 13.82 -8.17 -8.14
C SER A 73 14.17 -7.39 -6.87
N LEU A 74 13.97 -6.08 -6.85
CA LEU A 74 14.19 -5.28 -5.64
C LEU A 74 13.17 -5.62 -4.55
N SER A 75 11.93 -5.98 -4.91
CA SER A 75 10.95 -6.50 -3.93
C SER A 75 11.39 -7.83 -3.33
N PHE A 76 11.99 -8.72 -4.13
CA PHE A 76 12.62 -9.94 -3.65
C PHE A 76 13.72 -9.65 -2.63
N LEU A 77 14.62 -8.70 -2.93
CA LEU A 77 15.72 -8.33 -2.04
C LEU A 77 15.23 -7.62 -0.76
N ASN A 78 14.13 -6.87 -0.83
CA ASN A 78 13.60 -6.10 0.28
C ASN A 78 12.77 -6.94 1.27
N GLN A 79 11.89 -7.81 0.77
CA GLN A 79 10.92 -8.55 1.59
C GLN A 79 10.94 -10.08 1.36
N GLY A 80 11.81 -10.57 0.47
CA GLY A 80 12.01 -11.99 0.25
C GLY A 80 11.12 -12.60 -0.84
N LEU A 81 11.18 -13.93 -0.91
CA LEU A 81 10.64 -14.72 -2.02
C LEU A 81 9.12 -14.60 -2.15
N TRP A 82 8.40 -14.72 -1.03
CA TRP A 82 6.93 -14.79 -1.07
C TRP A 82 6.28 -13.52 -1.60
N VAL A 83 6.82 -12.37 -1.24
CA VAL A 83 6.36 -11.07 -1.73
C VAL A 83 6.63 -10.94 -3.23
N ALA A 84 7.82 -11.29 -3.69
CA ALA A 84 8.14 -11.26 -5.12
C ALA A 84 7.24 -12.21 -5.94
N LEU A 85 6.93 -13.41 -5.41
CA LEU A 85 6.00 -14.33 -6.04
C LEU A 85 4.57 -13.80 -6.06
N SER A 86 4.11 -13.15 -4.98
CA SER A 86 2.77 -12.56 -4.95
C SER A 86 2.60 -11.43 -5.97
N LEU A 87 3.62 -10.56 -6.11
CA LEU A 87 3.63 -9.51 -7.12
C LEU A 87 3.75 -10.06 -8.54
N SER A 88 4.52 -11.12 -8.71
CA SER A 88 4.61 -11.84 -9.99
C SER A 88 3.27 -12.45 -10.38
N LEU A 89 2.58 -13.10 -9.45
CA LEU A 89 1.23 -13.61 -9.64
C LEU A 89 0.24 -12.48 -9.96
N SER A 90 0.30 -11.36 -9.23
CA SER A 90 -0.51 -10.17 -9.51
C SER A 90 -0.30 -9.65 -10.92
N THR A 91 0.95 -9.62 -11.37
CA THR A 91 1.33 -9.20 -12.73
C THR A 91 0.76 -10.15 -13.78
N LEU A 92 0.88 -11.46 -13.57
CA LEU A 92 0.28 -12.47 -14.45
C LEU A 92 -1.24 -12.34 -14.49
N CYS A 93 -1.89 -12.13 -13.35
CA CYS A 93 -3.34 -11.87 -13.28
C CYS A 93 -3.73 -10.62 -14.08
N ALA A 94 -2.95 -9.53 -14.00
CA ALA A 94 -3.20 -8.32 -14.79
C ALA A 94 -3.15 -8.60 -16.30
N PHE A 95 -2.16 -9.36 -16.75
CA PHE A 95 -2.05 -9.77 -18.16
C PHE A 95 -3.16 -10.76 -18.58
N ALA A 96 -3.61 -11.61 -17.65
CA ALA A 96 -4.71 -12.53 -17.91
C ALA A 96 -6.06 -11.82 -18.02
N LEU A 97 -6.33 -10.85 -17.16
CA LEU A 97 -7.60 -10.12 -17.13
C LEU A 97 -7.68 -9.03 -18.22
N CYS A 98 -6.58 -8.34 -18.48
CA CYS A 98 -6.55 -7.19 -19.37
C CYS A 98 -6.09 -7.59 -20.79
N ALA A 99 -7.01 -7.65 -21.75
CA ALA A 99 -6.70 -8.03 -23.13
C ALA A 99 -5.66 -7.11 -23.78
N SER A 100 -5.66 -5.81 -23.46
CA SER A 100 -4.70 -4.85 -24.02
C SER A 100 -3.26 -5.10 -23.55
N LEU A 101 -3.05 -5.72 -22.39
CA LEU A 101 -1.72 -6.08 -21.91
C LEU A 101 -1.18 -7.35 -22.59
N ARG A 102 -2.03 -8.27 -23.02
CA ARG A 102 -1.61 -9.54 -23.63
C ARG A 102 -0.74 -9.35 -24.87
N THR A 103 -0.93 -8.25 -25.61
CA THR A 103 -0.11 -7.92 -26.77
C THR A 103 1.36 -7.68 -26.43
N TYR A 104 1.65 -7.39 -25.15
CA TYR A 104 2.99 -7.14 -24.63
C TYR A 104 3.60 -8.35 -23.91
N ALA A 105 3.08 -9.56 -24.11
CA ALA A 105 3.54 -10.78 -23.42
C ALA A 105 5.05 -11.03 -23.57
N LYS A 106 5.64 -10.74 -24.75
CA LYS A 106 7.10 -10.84 -24.94
C LYS A 106 7.89 -9.93 -24.00
N HIS A 107 7.40 -8.73 -23.73
CA HIS A 107 8.05 -7.79 -22.80
C HIS A 107 7.88 -8.22 -21.36
N LEU A 108 6.79 -8.91 -21.03
CA LEU A 108 6.59 -9.53 -19.73
C LEU A 108 7.64 -10.63 -19.49
N VAL A 109 7.92 -11.47 -20.48
CA VAL A 109 9.00 -12.48 -20.39
C VAL A 109 10.34 -11.79 -20.11
N VAL A 110 10.65 -10.68 -20.79
CA VAL A 110 11.86 -9.90 -20.52
C VAL A 110 11.88 -9.39 -19.08
N SER A 111 10.75 -8.89 -18.55
CA SER A 111 10.67 -8.45 -17.15
C SER A 111 11.00 -9.55 -16.16
N PHE A 112 10.43 -10.75 -16.35
CA PHE A 112 10.71 -11.90 -15.48
C PHE A 112 12.15 -12.42 -15.65
N SER A 113 12.70 -12.35 -16.85
CA SER A 113 14.11 -12.71 -17.08
C SER A 113 15.07 -11.76 -16.33
N ILE A 114 14.78 -10.45 -16.34
CA ILE A 114 15.55 -9.46 -15.59
C ILE A 114 15.41 -9.72 -14.09
N ALA A 115 14.18 -9.93 -13.61
CA ALA A 115 13.94 -10.21 -12.20
C ALA A 115 14.68 -11.46 -11.73
N LEU A 116 14.65 -12.53 -12.52
CA LEU A 116 15.34 -13.79 -12.24
C LEU A 116 16.87 -13.59 -12.25
N LEU A 117 17.42 -12.90 -13.24
CA LEU A 117 18.86 -12.64 -13.33
C LEU A 117 19.37 -11.89 -12.10
N ILE A 118 18.70 -10.82 -11.69
CA ILE A 118 19.09 -10.05 -10.50
C ILE A 118 18.95 -10.90 -9.23
N ALA A 119 17.88 -11.69 -9.11
CA ALA A 119 17.70 -12.60 -7.99
C ALA A 119 18.82 -13.66 -7.93
N LEU A 120 19.21 -14.23 -9.07
CA LEU A 120 20.31 -15.21 -9.15
C LEU A 120 21.67 -14.58 -8.81
N CYS A 121 21.93 -13.33 -9.20
CA CYS A 121 23.12 -12.60 -8.81
C CYS A 121 23.27 -12.48 -7.29
N TRP A 122 22.19 -12.50 -6.53
CA TRP A 122 22.23 -12.54 -5.07
C TRP A 122 22.23 -13.97 -4.52
N ILE A 123 21.37 -14.85 -5.05
CA ILE A 123 21.21 -16.24 -4.56
C ILE A 123 22.51 -17.02 -4.70
N ILE A 124 23.18 -16.95 -5.85
CA ILE A 124 24.37 -17.77 -6.13
C ILE A 124 25.50 -17.47 -5.14
N PRO A 125 25.91 -16.20 -4.90
CA PRO A 125 26.93 -15.91 -3.90
C PRO A 125 26.46 -16.21 -2.47
N ALA A 126 25.15 -16.01 -2.15
CA ALA A 126 24.61 -16.25 -0.81
C ALA A 126 24.73 -17.70 -0.36
N GLN A 127 24.68 -18.66 -1.30
CA GLN A 127 24.86 -20.10 -1.00
C GLN A 127 26.24 -20.44 -0.44
N ASN A 128 27.25 -19.62 -0.71
CA ASN A 128 28.61 -19.82 -0.16
C ASN A 128 28.65 -19.57 1.36
N TYR A 129 27.68 -18.88 1.90
CA TYR A 129 27.54 -18.61 3.34
C TYR A 129 26.52 -19.58 3.96
N THR A 130 26.91 -20.86 4.09
CA THR A 130 26.04 -22.00 4.44
C THR A 130 25.11 -21.72 5.63
N TYR A 131 25.62 -21.14 6.71
CA TYR A 131 24.81 -20.82 7.89
C TYR A 131 23.71 -19.82 7.57
N TRP A 132 24.03 -18.68 6.98
CA TRP A 132 23.06 -17.61 6.66
C TRP A 132 22.06 -18.05 5.59
N TRP A 133 22.53 -18.87 4.62
CA TRP A 133 21.67 -19.44 3.59
C TRP A 133 20.62 -20.39 4.19
N GLN A 134 21.01 -21.24 5.12
CA GLN A 134 20.08 -22.13 5.82
C GLN A 134 19.07 -21.34 6.67
N GLN A 135 19.53 -20.32 7.40
CA GLN A 135 18.64 -19.46 8.19
C GLN A 135 17.64 -18.70 7.30
N TRP A 136 18.07 -18.22 6.15
CA TRP A 136 17.19 -17.57 5.18
C TRP A 136 16.14 -18.52 4.63
N GLN A 137 16.50 -19.76 4.32
CA GLN A 137 15.54 -20.80 3.87
C GLN A 137 14.53 -21.14 4.96
N LEU A 138 15.00 -21.38 6.19
CA LEU A 138 14.13 -21.70 7.34
C LEU A 138 13.15 -20.55 7.62
N TRP A 139 13.63 -19.32 7.58
CA TRP A 139 12.79 -18.14 7.75
C TRP A 139 11.65 -18.07 6.71
N HIS A 140 11.94 -18.37 5.44
CA HIS A 140 10.90 -18.38 4.41
C HIS A 140 9.88 -19.53 4.60
N LEU A 141 10.35 -20.70 5.02
CA LEU A 141 9.46 -21.83 5.27
C LEU A 141 8.57 -21.60 6.48
N ASP A 142 9.08 -20.94 7.51
CA ASP A 142 8.33 -20.64 8.73
C ASP A 142 7.24 -19.58 8.52
N GLN A 143 7.38 -18.72 7.52
CA GLN A 143 6.39 -17.68 7.22
C GLN A 143 5.06 -18.22 6.69
N ILE A 144 5.07 -19.36 6.00
CA ILE A 144 3.93 -19.89 5.26
C ILE A 144 3.37 -21.12 5.93
N THR A 145 2.08 -21.11 6.18
CA THR A 145 1.32 -22.27 6.68
C THR A 145 0.03 -22.44 5.90
N TRP A 146 -0.60 -23.60 6.04
CA TRP A 146 -1.95 -23.79 5.53
C TRP A 146 -2.93 -22.82 6.22
N PRO A 147 -3.86 -22.21 5.45
CA PRO A 147 -4.81 -21.25 5.98
C PRO A 147 -5.60 -21.81 7.16
N GLN A 148 -5.51 -21.13 8.29
CA GLN A 148 -6.27 -21.45 9.49
C GLN A 148 -7.34 -20.39 9.72
N TYR A 149 -8.57 -20.80 10.01
CA TYR A 149 -9.70 -19.88 10.20
C TYR A 149 -9.42 -18.77 11.24
N LYS A 150 -8.81 -19.12 12.37
CA LYS A 150 -8.46 -18.16 13.41
C LYS A 150 -7.44 -17.13 12.94
N SER A 151 -6.42 -17.56 12.21
CA SER A 151 -5.41 -16.68 11.63
C SER A 151 -6.03 -15.74 10.58
N LEU A 152 -6.83 -16.29 9.66
CA LEU A 152 -7.54 -15.51 8.65
C LEU A 152 -8.45 -14.43 9.26
N LEU A 153 -9.19 -14.77 10.33
CA LEU A 153 -10.08 -13.82 10.98
C LEU A 153 -9.32 -12.69 11.68
N SER A 154 -8.20 -13.01 12.37
CA SER A 154 -7.35 -12.00 12.98
C SER A 154 -6.71 -11.09 11.95
N SER A 155 -6.11 -11.66 10.89
CA SER A 155 -5.52 -10.89 9.80
C SER A 155 -6.55 -10.01 9.08
N ALA A 156 -7.77 -10.52 8.84
CA ALA A 156 -8.84 -9.73 8.24
C ALA A 156 -9.24 -8.55 9.12
N ARG A 157 -9.39 -8.76 10.44
CA ARG A 157 -9.71 -7.69 11.39
C ARG A 157 -8.63 -6.61 11.40
N ASP A 158 -7.36 -7.03 11.47
CA ASP A 158 -6.23 -6.11 11.52
C ASP A 158 -6.08 -5.36 10.20
N LEU A 159 -6.32 -6.04 9.06
CA LEU A 159 -6.31 -5.44 7.72
C LEU A 159 -7.41 -4.38 7.55
N LEU A 160 -8.61 -4.58 8.10
CA LEU A 160 -9.68 -3.59 8.06
C LEU A 160 -9.30 -2.29 8.78
N TRP A 161 -8.59 -2.37 9.91
CA TRP A 161 -8.05 -1.20 10.59
C TRP A 161 -6.90 -0.57 9.83
N PHE A 162 -5.98 -1.41 9.33
CA PHE A 162 -4.80 -0.95 8.61
C PHE A 162 -5.17 -0.18 7.33
N LEU A 163 -6.13 -0.71 6.53
CA LEU A 163 -6.56 -0.12 5.27
C LEU A 163 -7.69 0.91 5.40
N TRP A 164 -8.04 1.33 6.61
CA TRP A 164 -8.98 2.44 6.75
C TRP A 164 -8.36 3.76 6.26
N PRO A 165 -9.07 4.62 5.50
CA PRO A 165 -10.47 4.54 5.07
C PRO A 165 -10.67 3.95 3.66
N THR A 166 -9.66 3.33 3.06
CA THR A 166 -9.68 2.91 1.64
C THR A 166 -10.58 1.71 1.36
N TRP A 167 -10.62 0.70 2.25
CA TRP A 167 -11.34 -0.54 1.97
C TRP A 167 -12.85 -0.39 1.73
N PRO A 168 -13.63 0.48 2.43
CA PRO A 168 -15.04 0.68 2.12
C PRO A 168 -15.23 1.25 0.71
N LEU A 169 -14.37 2.18 0.33
CA LEU A 169 -14.37 2.77 -1.00
C LEU A 169 -14.03 1.74 -2.08
N VAL A 170 -13.09 0.83 -1.81
CA VAL A 170 -12.78 -0.29 -2.73
C VAL A 170 -14.01 -1.15 -2.99
N ILE A 171 -14.79 -1.48 -1.95
CA ILE A 171 -16.04 -2.23 -2.12
C ILE A 171 -17.00 -1.47 -3.04
N VAL A 172 -17.18 -0.18 -2.80
CA VAL A 172 -18.03 0.67 -3.67
C VAL A 172 -17.49 0.71 -5.09
N ALA A 173 -16.18 0.90 -5.28
CA ALA A 173 -15.55 0.92 -6.59
C ALA A 173 -15.81 -0.39 -7.35
N LEU A 174 -15.50 -1.53 -6.74
CA LEU A 174 -15.67 -2.84 -7.37
C LEU A 174 -17.14 -3.12 -7.73
N TRP A 175 -18.08 -2.69 -6.89
CA TRP A 175 -19.51 -2.81 -7.18
C TRP A 175 -19.95 -1.94 -8.37
N GLN A 176 -19.54 -0.69 -8.39
CA GLN A 176 -19.91 0.26 -9.44
C GLN A 176 -19.24 -0.07 -10.78
N TRP A 177 -17.99 -0.48 -10.74
CA TRP A 177 -17.18 -0.77 -11.93
C TRP A 177 -17.14 -2.24 -12.31
N ARG A 178 -18.04 -3.10 -11.76
CA ARG A 178 -18.03 -4.56 -12.01
C ARG A 178 -18.10 -4.95 -13.49
N ALA A 179 -18.77 -4.15 -14.33
CA ALA A 179 -18.82 -4.36 -15.77
C ALA A 179 -17.48 -4.03 -16.47
N TRP A 180 -16.61 -3.27 -15.80
CA TRP A 180 -15.35 -2.75 -16.33
C TRP A 180 -14.11 -3.43 -15.73
N LEU A 181 -14.29 -4.56 -15.04
CA LEU A 181 -13.19 -5.29 -14.36
C LEU A 181 -12.09 -5.77 -15.31
N ARG A 182 -12.37 -5.86 -16.61
CA ARG A 182 -11.38 -6.25 -17.63
C ARG A 182 -10.65 -5.07 -18.29
N PHE A 183 -11.04 -3.84 -17.94
CA PHE A 183 -10.38 -2.65 -18.47
C PHE A 183 -9.16 -2.27 -17.61
N PRO A 184 -8.08 -1.76 -18.23
CA PRO A 184 -6.79 -1.54 -17.53
C PRO A 184 -6.90 -0.75 -16.24
N HIS A 185 -7.71 0.29 -16.19
CA HIS A 185 -7.84 1.18 -15.06
C HIS A 185 -8.41 0.50 -13.78
N ILE A 186 -9.20 -0.58 -13.94
CA ILE A 186 -9.67 -1.39 -12.81
C ILE A 186 -8.92 -2.72 -12.73
N ALA A 187 -8.63 -3.35 -13.89
CA ALA A 187 -7.97 -4.66 -13.92
C ALA A 187 -6.58 -4.63 -13.28
N ILE A 188 -5.77 -3.60 -13.52
CA ILE A 188 -4.42 -3.50 -13.00
C ILE A 188 -4.42 -3.40 -11.46
N PRO A 189 -5.06 -2.40 -10.82
CA PRO A 189 -5.04 -2.31 -9.36
C PRO A 189 -5.78 -3.48 -8.69
N PHE A 190 -6.85 -4.00 -9.30
CA PHE A 190 -7.53 -5.20 -8.81
C PHE A 190 -6.61 -6.41 -8.79
N SER A 191 -5.89 -6.67 -9.88
CA SER A 191 -4.92 -7.77 -9.97
C SER A 191 -3.78 -7.61 -8.97
N LEU A 192 -3.29 -6.37 -8.77
CA LEU A 192 -2.25 -6.07 -7.79
C LEU A 192 -2.70 -6.28 -6.34
N ALA A 193 -3.99 -6.22 -6.06
CA ALA A 193 -4.53 -6.59 -4.76
C ALA A 193 -4.66 -8.10 -4.56
N LEU A 194 -4.95 -8.87 -5.62
CA LEU A 194 -5.23 -10.32 -5.52
C LEU A 194 -4.03 -11.12 -5.03
N GLY A 195 -2.83 -10.88 -5.57
CA GLY A 195 -1.64 -11.62 -5.17
C GLY A 195 -1.31 -11.46 -3.68
N PRO A 196 -1.18 -10.22 -3.16
CA PRO A 196 -0.98 -10.01 -1.73
C PRO A 196 -2.11 -10.54 -0.84
N LEU A 197 -3.38 -10.41 -1.24
CA LEU A 197 -4.50 -10.99 -0.49
C LEU A 197 -4.39 -12.52 -0.41
N LEU A 198 -4.00 -13.16 -1.52
CA LEU A 198 -3.74 -14.59 -1.53
C LEU A 198 -2.56 -14.93 -0.62
N LEU A 199 -1.46 -14.21 -0.74
CA LEU A 199 -0.27 -14.42 0.09
C LEU A 199 -0.61 -14.31 1.58
N LEU A 200 -1.32 -13.25 1.99
CA LEU A 200 -1.72 -13.02 3.37
C LEU A 200 -2.57 -14.16 3.94
N SER A 201 -3.32 -14.88 3.10
CA SER A 201 -4.11 -16.03 3.54
C SER A 201 -3.25 -17.23 3.97
N PHE A 202 -2.01 -17.32 3.51
CA PHE A 202 -1.05 -18.37 3.84
C PHE A 202 -0.02 -17.96 4.89
N TYR A 203 0.07 -16.67 5.25
CA TYR A 203 0.99 -16.24 6.29
C TYR A 203 0.58 -16.78 7.65
N GLN A 204 1.56 -17.32 8.39
CA GLN A 204 1.34 -17.78 9.77
C GLN A 204 0.94 -16.65 10.70
N LYS A 205 1.65 -15.54 10.58
CA LYS A 205 1.34 -14.26 11.22
C LYS A 205 1.66 -13.15 10.25
N ALA A 206 0.63 -12.51 9.69
CA ALA A 206 0.82 -11.30 8.92
C ALA A 206 0.95 -10.10 9.87
N PHE A 207 1.89 -9.21 9.57
CA PHE A 207 2.13 -7.96 10.27
C PHE A 207 1.94 -6.78 9.32
N GLU A 208 2.18 -5.60 9.83
CA GLU A 208 2.00 -4.35 9.08
C GLU A 208 2.85 -4.24 7.79
N PRO A 209 4.11 -4.73 7.73
CA PRO A 209 4.86 -4.73 6.47
C PRO A 209 4.17 -5.50 5.34
N GLU A 210 3.55 -6.64 5.64
CA GLU A 210 2.83 -7.45 4.67
C GLU A 210 1.52 -6.78 4.25
N TYR A 211 0.82 -6.11 5.17
CA TYR A 211 -0.39 -5.33 4.86
C TYR A 211 -0.10 -4.15 3.94
N SER A 212 1.11 -3.58 4.00
CA SER A 212 1.52 -2.46 3.15
C SER A 212 1.46 -2.75 1.65
N LEU A 213 1.52 -4.04 1.26
CA LEU A 213 1.36 -4.51 -0.12
C LEU A 213 0.01 -4.08 -0.73
N LEU A 214 -1.01 -3.93 0.09
CA LEU A 214 -2.37 -3.61 -0.35
C LEU A 214 -2.65 -2.11 -0.42
N VAL A 215 -1.81 -1.26 0.15
CA VAL A 215 -2.07 0.19 0.24
C VAL A 215 -2.20 0.82 -1.14
N VAL A 216 -1.24 0.59 -2.03
CA VAL A 216 -1.24 1.18 -3.37
C VAL A 216 -2.45 0.73 -4.20
N PRO A 217 -2.71 -0.58 -4.37
CA PRO A 217 -3.86 -1.02 -5.16
C PRO A 217 -5.20 -0.60 -4.55
N PHE A 218 -5.32 -0.59 -3.22
CA PHE A 218 -6.54 -0.14 -2.54
C PHE A 218 -6.76 1.37 -2.70
N ALA A 219 -5.74 2.18 -2.56
CA ALA A 219 -5.83 3.62 -2.76
C ALA A 219 -6.28 3.98 -4.19
N VAL A 220 -5.71 3.29 -5.20
CA VAL A 220 -6.09 3.50 -6.61
C VAL A 220 -7.53 3.06 -6.86
N LEU A 221 -7.94 1.87 -6.40
CA LEU A 221 -9.33 1.40 -6.55
C LEU A 221 -10.30 2.33 -5.82
N ALA A 222 -9.97 2.74 -4.60
CA ALA A 222 -10.78 3.65 -3.80
C ALA A 222 -10.99 5.01 -4.50
N ALA A 223 -9.97 5.53 -5.18
CA ALA A 223 -10.08 6.77 -5.95
C ALA A 223 -11.14 6.69 -7.04
N PHE A 224 -11.31 5.53 -7.69
CA PHE A 224 -12.38 5.31 -8.67
C PHE A 224 -13.78 5.26 -8.07
N ALA A 225 -13.93 5.09 -6.74
CA ALA A 225 -15.22 5.20 -6.10
C ALA A 225 -15.70 6.65 -5.99
N LEU A 226 -14.79 7.60 -5.76
CA LEU A 226 -15.13 8.99 -5.42
C LEU A 226 -16.09 9.65 -6.43
N PRO A 227 -15.86 9.58 -7.76
CA PRO A 227 -16.78 10.17 -8.73
C PRO A 227 -18.16 9.52 -8.76
N THR A 228 -18.30 8.31 -8.21
CA THR A 228 -19.56 7.54 -8.21
C THR A 228 -20.36 7.72 -6.92
N LEU A 229 -19.80 8.40 -5.92
CA LEU A 229 -20.49 8.63 -4.64
C LEU A 229 -21.65 9.60 -4.79
N ARG A 230 -22.74 9.31 -4.10
CA ARG A 230 -23.87 10.23 -3.97
C ARG A 230 -23.48 11.41 -3.08
N ARG A 231 -24.05 12.58 -3.30
CA ARG A 231 -23.80 13.81 -2.52
C ARG A 231 -23.89 13.58 -1.00
N GLY A 232 -24.86 12.80 -0.53
CA GLY A 232 -24.99 12.47 0.89
C GLY A 232 -23.78 11.70 1.45
N ALA A 233 -23.23 10.75 0.68
CA ALA A 233 -22.02 10.02 1.08
C ALA A 233 -20.79 10.95 1.11
N ILE A 234 -20.63 11.84 0.13
CA ILE A 234 -19.56 12.83 0.10
C ILE A 234 -19.62 13.71 1.36
N ASN A 235 -20.80 14.28 1.66
CA ASN A 235 -20.98 15.09 2.86
C ASN A 235 -20.67 14.32 4.15
N SER A 236 -21.00 13.03 4.22
CA SER A 236 -20.66 12.20 5.38
C SER A 236 -19.14 12.01 5.53
N PHE A 237 -18.40 11.85 4.42
CA PHE A 237 -16.94 11.80 4.45
C PHE A 237 -16.33 13.12 4.87
N ASP A 238 -16.83 14.25 4.37
CA ASP A 238 -16.37 15.57 4.75
C ASP A 238 -16.56 15.80 6.26
N TRP A 239 -17.75 15.51 6.79
CA TRP A 239 -18.01 15.60 8.23
C TRP A 239 -17.13 14.68 9.05
N PHE A 240 -16.94 13.44 8.59
CA PHE A 240 -16.04 12.50 9.24
C PHE A 240 -14.60 13.01 9.26
N ALA A 241 -14.10 13.53 8.14
CA ALA A 241 -12.77 14.12 8.04
C ALA A 241 -12.62 15.30 9.00
N VAL A 242 -13.57 16.24 9.01
CA VAL A 242 -13.58 17.38 9.95
C VAL A 242 -13.54 16.91 11.40
N MET A 243 -14.36 15.92 11.76
CA MET A 243 -14.38 15.37 13.13
C MET A 243 -13.04 14.72 13.50
N CYS A 244 -12.47 13.89 12.60
CA CYS A 244 -11.19 13.23 12.85
C CYS A 244 -10.05 14.25 13.02
N PHE A 245 -9.92 15.19 12.10
CA PHE A 245 -8.88 16.21 12.17
C PHE A 245 -9.03 17.10 13.40
N SER A 246 -10.27 17.51 13.75
CA SER A 246 -10.54 18.28 14.94
C SER A 246 -10.18 17.53 16.23
N LEU A 247 -10.50 16.21 16.28
CA LEU A 247 -10.18 15.36 17.43
C LEU A 247 -8.66 15.16 17.57
N ILE A 248 -7.97 14.92 16.46
CA ILE A 248 -6.51 14.78 16.45
C ILE A 248 -5.86 16.10 16.90
N ALA A 249 -6.29 17.21 16.32
CA ALA A 249 -5.79 18.53 16.71
C ALA A 249 -6.04 18.81 18.20
N ALA A 250 -7.25 18.56 18.69
CA ALA A 250 -7.58 18.72 20.10
C ALA A 250 -6.69 17.84 21.00
N THR A 251 -6.41 16.61 20.60
CA THR A 251 -5.54 15.67 21.35
C THR A 251 -4.10 16.18 21.39
N ILE A 252 -3.58 16.67 20.27
CA ILE A 252 -2.22 17.24 20.19
C ILE A 252 -2.13 18.48 21.07
N TRP A 253 -3.09 19.39 20.97
CA TRP A 253 -3.12 20.60 21.80
C TRP A 253 -3.26 20.28 23.28
N LEU A 254 -4.12 19.31 23.64
CA LEU A 254 -4.28 18.88 25.02
C LEU A 254 -2.97 18.27 25.58
N GLY A 255 -2.27 17.47 24.76
CA GLY A 255 -0.95 16.93 25.12
C GLY A 255 0.08 18.03 25.32
N TRP A 256 0.14 19.01 24.40
CA TRP A 256 1.04 20.16 24.49
C TRP A 256 0.77 21.02 25.74
N ILE A 257 -0.50 21.36 26.01
CA ILE A 257 -0.91 22.10 27.21
C ILE A 257 -0.50 21.29 28.47
N ALA A 258 -0.82 20.01 28.51
CA ALA A 258 -0.49 19.16 29.68
C ALA A 258 1.01 19.10 29.97
N GLN A 259 1.83 19.08 28.91
CA GLN A 259 3.28 19.04 29.01
C GLN A 259 3.87 20.34 29.59
N HIS A 260 3.31 21.51 29.20
CA HIS A 260 3.86 22.80 29.61
C HIS A 260 3.19 23.40 30.85
N THR A 261 1.93 23.07 31.11
CA THR A 261 1.17 23.64 32.24
C THR A 261 0.93 22.66 33.38
N SER A 262 1.31 21.38 33.22
CA SER A 262 0.96 20.30 34.13
C SER A 262 -0.55 20.09 34.35
N TRP A 263 -1.38 20.61 33.44
CA TRP A 263 -2.84 20.47 33.49
C TRP A 263 -3.37 19.89 32.16
N PRO A 264 -4.26 18.90 32.18
CA PRO A 264 -4.83 18.15 33.32
C PRO A 264 -3.79 17.18 33.96
N PRO A 265 -3.79 17.03 35.31
CA PRO A 265 -2.71 16.33 36.01
C PRO A 265 -2.51 14.87 35.61
N LYS A 266 -3.58 14.14 35.30
CA LYS A 266 -3.50 12.73 34.83
C LYS A 266 -2.76 12.61 33.50
N ILE A 267 -3.02 13.50 32.56
CA ILE A 267 -2.39 13.51 31.23
C ILE A 267 -0.93 13.94 31.36
N ALA A 268 -0.68 15.01 32.11
CA ALA A 268 0.67 15.50 32.38
C ALA A 268 1.54 14.42 33.02
N HIS A 269 1.05 13.70 34.04
CA HIS A 269 1.77 12.60 34.65
C HIS A 269 2.09 11.46 33.65
N SER A 270 1.15 11.11 32.76
CA SER A 270 1.39 10.10 31.74
C SER A 270 2.44 10.52 30.74
N ILE A 271 2.44 11.78 30.31
CA ILE A 271 3.42 12.34 29.37
C ILE A 271 4.80 12.38 30.04
N HIS A 272 4.92 12.91 31.26
CA HIS A 272 6.20 12.96 32.00
C HIS A 272 6.81 11.57 32.18
N ARG A 273 5.98 10.56 32.44
CA ARG A 273 6.44 9.17 32.54
C ARG A 273 6.99 8.61 31.22
N GLN A 274 6.41 9.02 30.09
CA GLN A 274 6.82 8.55 28.75
C GLN A 274 8.04 9.32 28.23
N THR A 275 8.17 10.60 28.57
CA THR A 275 9.27 11.46 28.11
C THR A 275 10.53 11.36 28.99
N GLN A 276 10.49 10.59 30.08
CA GLN A 276 11.64 10.27 30.97
C GLN A 276 12.52 11.48 31.33
N GLY A 277 11.88 12.63 31.62
CA GLY A 277 12.60 13.83 32.06
C GLY A 277 13.17 14.69 30.91
N PHE A 278 12.68 14.52 29.69
CA PHE A 278 12.97 15.45 28.63
C PHE A 278 12.46 16.85 28.98
N ASP A 279 13.39 17.79 29.17
CA ASP A 279 13.06 19.19 29.48
C ASP A 279 12.51 19.88 28.22
N THR A 280 11.24 20.22 28.26
CA THR A 280 10.57 20.93 27.19
C THR A 280 10.78 22.43 27.31
N THR A 281 11.82 22.94 26.72
CA THR A 281 11.91 24.37 26.43
C THR A 281 11.06 24.69 25.22
N ILE A 282 10.19 25.71 25.34
CA ILE A 282 9.37 26.16 24.20
C ILE A 282 10.33 26.72 23.14
N ALA A 283 10.49 25.98 22.03
CA ALA A 283 11.21 26.47 20.88
C ALA A 283 10.31 27.43 20.08
N TRP A 284 10.26 28.69 20.51
CA TRP A 284 9.46 29.73 19.84
C TRP A 284 9.66 29.83 18.31
N PRO A 285 10.86 29.54 17.75
CA PRO A 285 11.02 29.55 16.29
C PRO A 285 10.36 28.39 15.56
N ALA A 286 9.86 27.39 16.28
CA ALA A 286 9.20 26.21 15.70
C ALA A 286 7.67 26.30 15.76
N LEU A 287 7.13 27.36 16.34
CA LEU A 287 5.72 27.73 16.35
C LEU A 287 5.41 28.72 15.23
#